data_46f4f07c392458fd182c7c3b9b3379f6
#
_entry.id   46f4f07c392458fd182c7c3b9b3379f6
#
_cell.length_a   1.000
_cell.length_b   1.000
_cell.length_c   1.000
_cell.angle_alpha   90.00
_cell.angle_beta   90.00
_cell.angle_gamma   90.00
#
_symmetry.space_group_name_H-M   'P 1'
#
loop_
_entity.id
_entity.type
_entity.pdbx_description
1 polymer ?
#
loop_
_entity_poly.entity_id
_entity_poly.type
_entity_poly.pdbx_seq_one_letter_code
_entity_poly.pdbx_strand_id
1 'polypeptide(L)'
;MLSPHDESTFTQFRQSLRSRVWREPQEEWAPSCVSASVKHSPNRMFWGCFSRRGVGPIVPLSGRVTGASHVDILCKHAVPTMRCTFPKGKGRFQEDNARPHTVKVAKEFWEKTGLRKLSWPAQSPDLNPLENLWAEVKRSVRNRKKQPSSLAELDRHVVKAWKNILYLPL
;
A
#
# COMPACT_ATOMS: atom_id res chain seq x y z
N MET A 1 20.75 -1.74 5.04
CA MET A 1 19.45 -1.75 5.74
C MET A 1 18.40 -1.37 4.72
N LEU A 2 17.32 -2.15 4.62
CA LEU A 2 16.30 -2.03 3.56
C LEU A 2 15.19 -1.05 3.97
N SER A 3 14.67 -0.29 3.02
CA SER A 3 13.47 0.54 3.16
C SER A 3 12.54 0.24 1.98
N PRO A 4 11.68 -0.78 2.09
CA PRO A 4 10.67 -1.09 1.09
C PRO A 4 9.63 0.01 0.99
N HIS A 5 9.17 0.25 -0.24
CA HIS A 5 8.00 1.07 -0.50
C HIS A 5 7.17 0.47 -1.63
N ASP A 6 5.89 0.81 -1.68
CA ASP A 6 4.95 0.30 -2.66
C ASP A 6 3.65 1.09 -2.65
N GLU A 7 2.80 0.85 -3.65
CA GLU A 7 1.44 1.37 -3.74
C GLU A 7 0.41 0.26 -3.57
N SER A 8 -0.65 0.55 -2.83
CA SER A 8 -1.77 -0.37 -2.70
C SER A 8 -3.12 0.34 -2.79
N THR A 9 -4.07 -0.33 -3.45
CA THR A 9 -5.44 0.18 -3.61
C THR A 9 -6.35 -0.35 -2.52
N PHE A 10 -7.15 0.56 -1.96
CA PHE A 10 -8.20 0.28 -0.98
C PHE A 10 -9.55 0.69 -1.56
N THR A 11 -10.56 -0.16 -1.40
CA THR A 11 -11.93 0.09 -1.85
C THR A 11 -12.80 0.50 -0.67
N GLN A 12 -13.73 1.43 -0.92
CA GLN A 12 -14.64 1.95 0.10
C GLN A 12 -15.58 0.87 0.61
N PHE A 13 -16.15 0.08 -0.31
CA PHE A 13 -17.05 -1.00 0.04
C PHE A 13 -16.39 -2.36 -0.12
N ARG A 14 -16.86 -3.34 0.65
CA ARG A 14 -16.47 -4.73 0.43
C ARG A 14 -16.76 -5.09 -1.02
N GLN A 15 -15.73 -5.29 -1.81
CA GLN A 15 -15.89 -6.12 -2.99
C GLN A 15 -16.13 -7.53 -2.49
N SER A 16 -17.16 -8.19 -3.01
CA SER A 16 -17.39 -9.59 -2.73
C SER A 16 -16.13 -10.37 -3.10
N LEU A 17 -15.24 -10.54 -2.12
CA LEU A 17 -14.29 -11.63 -2.24
C LEU A 17 -15.16 -12.89 -2.27
N ARG A 18 -14.85 -13.82 -3.14
CA ARG A 18 -15.44 -15.15 -3.19
C ARG A 18 -15.20 -15.84 -1.83
N SER A 19 -15.90 -15.38 -0.78
CA SER A 19 -15.92 -16.07 0.49
C SER A 19 -16.72 -17.35 0.27
N ARG A 20 -16.07 -18.48 0.42
CA ARG A 20 -16.76 -19.75 0.44
C ARG A 20 -17.61 -19.78 1.70
N VAL A 21 -18.90 -19.99 1.55
CA VAL A 21 -19.85 -20.17 2.64
C VAL A 21 -20.28 -21.65 2.60
N TRP A 22 -20.16 -22.29 3.74
CA TRP A 22 -20.75 -23.63 3.91
C TRP A 22 -22.27 -23.46 3.91
N ARG A 23 -22.98 -24.15 3.00
CA ARG A 23 -24.43 -24.07 2.84
C ARG A 23 -24.97 -25.40 2.39
N GLU A 24 -26.23 -25.63 2.65
CA GLU A 24 -26.97 -26.75 2.07
C GLU A 24 -27.35 -26.46 0.60
N PRO A 25 -27.62 -27.51 -0.22
CA PRO A 25 -27.91 -27.33 -1.64
C PRO A 25 -29.09 -26.37 -1.94
N GLN A 26 -30.01 -26.20 -1.00
CA GLN A 26 -31.21 -25.35 -1.17
C GLN A 26 -31.05 -23.94 -0.61
N GLU A 27 -29.94 -23.62 0.04
CA GLU A 27 -29.67 -22.32 0.68
C GLU A 27 -28.93 -21.33 -0.24
N GLU A 28 -28.94 -21.56 -1.52
CA GLU A 28 -28.15 -20.79 -2.51
C GLU A 28 -28.45 -19.29 -2.45
N TRP A 29 -29.67 -18.94 -2.20
CA TRP A 29 -30.17 -17.57 -2.17
C TRP A 29 -30.54 -17.08 -0.77
N ALA A 30 -30.22 -17.83 0.27
CA ALA A 30 -30.45 -17.40 1.64
C ALA A 30 -29.68 -16.11 1.94
N PRO A 31 -30.25 -15.13 2.67
CA PRO A 31 -29.58 -13.87 2.99
C PRO A 31 -28.23 -14.03 3.69
N SER A 32 -28.05 -15.13 4.43
CA SER A 32 -26.77 -15.51 5.07
C SER A 32 -25.70 -15.96 4.06
N CYS A 33 -26.11 -16.43 2.89
CA CYS A 33 -25.24 -16.95 1.83
C CYS A 33 -24.99 -15.95 0.70
N VAL A 34 -25.76 -14.86 0.65
CA VAL A 34 -25.68 -13.82 -0.39
C VAL A 34 -25.05 -12.57 0.19
N SER A 35 -23.98 -12.08 -0.43
CA SER A 35 -23.37 -10.81 -0.10
C SER A 35 -23.67 -9.78 -1.17
N ALA A 36 -24.21 -8.64 -0.79
CA ALA A 36 -24.37 -7.52 -1.70
C ALA A 36 -22.98 -7.07 -2.22
N SER A 37 -22.78 -7.14 -3.53
CA SER A 37 -21.56 -6.65 -4.17
C SER A 37 -21.82 -5.32 -4.87
N VAL A 38 -20.98 -4.34 -4.62
CA VAL A 38 -20.99 -3.07 -5.35
C VAL A 38 -20.07 -3.18 -6.54
N LYS A 39 -20.65 -3.16 -7.77
CA LYS A 39 -19.92 -3.38 -9.02
C LYS A 39 -18.80 -2.35 -9.27
N HIS A 40 -18.96 -1.13 -8.78
CA HIS A 40 -17.99 -0.03 -8.90
C HIS A 40 -17.83 0.65 -7.54
N SER A 41 -17.03 0.04 -6.66
CA SER A 41 -16.70 0.68 -5.39
C SER A 41 -15.70 1.80 -5.60
N PRO A 42 -15.95 3.02 -5.09
CA PRO A 42 -14.92 4.04 -5.03
C PRO A 42 -13.65 3.48 -4.37
N ASN A 43 -12.52 3.86 -4.89
CA ASN A 43 -11.23 3.37 -4.38
C ASN A 43 -10.23 4.51 -4.23
N ARG A 44 -9.21 4.26 -3.41
CA ARG A 44 -8.09 5.15 -3.19
C ARG A 44 -6.81 4.34 -3.18
N MET A 45 -5.83 4.80 -3.93
CA MET A 45 -4.48 4.25 -3.88
C MET A 45 -3.69 4.95 -2.78
N PHE A 46 -2.85 4.21 -2.09
CA PHE A 46 -1.94 4.74 -1.08
C PHE A 46 -0.52 4.32 -1.42
N TRP A 47 0.40 5.25 -1.26
CA TRP A 47 1.82 4.97 -1.22
C TRP A 47 2.24 4.85 0.25
N GLY A 48 3.12 3.90 0.55
CA GLY A 48 3.66 3.72 1.89
C GLY A 48 5.07 3.16 1.87
N CYS A 49 5.79 3.34 2.97
CA CYS A 49 7.10 2.73 3.16
C CYS A 49 7.31 2.32 4.61
N PHE A 50 8.21 1.38 4.83
CA PHE A 50 8.62 1.00 6.18
C PHE A 50 10.11 0.62 6.21
N SER A 51 10.63 0.43 7.40
CA SER A 51 11.97 -0.07 7.64
C SER A 51 11.99 -0.91 8.91
N ARG A 52 13.08 -1.57 9.21
CA ARG A 52 13.21 -2.26 10.51
C ARG A 52 13.09 -1.32 11.73
N ARG A 53 13.08 0.01 11.54
CA ARG A 53 12.85 1.00 12.59
C ARG A 53 11.36 1.33 12.78
N GLY A 54 10.49 0.71 11.99
CA GLY A 54 9.05 0.91 12.01
C GLY A 54 8.50 1.40 10.67
N VAL A 55 7.21 1.67 10.65
CA VAL A 55 6.52 2.21 9.48
C VAL A 55 6.91 3.66 9.24
N GLY A 56 7.06 4.01 7.98
CA GLY A 56 7.23 5.38 7.51
C GLY A 56 5.89 6.05 7.19
N PRO A 57 5.93 7.15 6.43
CA PRO A 57 4.72 7.82 5.99
C PRO A 57 3.83 6.94 5.13
N ILE A 58 2.52 7.21 5.20
CA ILE A 58 1.50 6.71 4.28
C ILE A 58 0.80 7.91 3.65
N VAL A 59 0.62 7.88 2.34
CA VAL A 59 0.13 9.02 1.56
C VAL A 59 -0.99 8.57 0.63
N PRO A 60 -2.20 9.15 0.73
CA PRO A 60 -3.25 8.91 -0.25
C PRO A 60 -2.87 9.54 -1.59
N LEU A 61 -3.03 8.80 -2.67
CA LEU A 61 -2.74 9.25 -4.02
C LEU A 61 -4.02 9.63 -4.75
N SER A 62 -3.96 10.69 -5.51
CA SER A 62 -5.06 11.16 -6.34
C SER A 62 -4.76 10.87 -7.81
N GLY A 63 -5.69 10.15 -8.47
CA GLY A 63 -5.56 9.82 -9.89
C GLY A 63 -4.52 8.73 -10.17
N ARG A 64 -4.09 8.68 -11.43
CA ARG A 64 -3.12 7.68 -11.92
C ARG A 64 -1.69 8.06 -11.54
N VAL A 65 -0.93 7.11 -11.05
CA VAL A 65 0.51 7.29 -10.80
C VAL A 65 1.26 7.33 -12.13
N THR A 66 1.92 8.45 -12.40
CA THR A 66 2.83 8.67 -13.53
C THR A 66 4.26 8.75 -13.03
N GLY A 67 5.25 8.70 -13.93
CA GLY A 67 6.65 8.90 -13.53
C GLY A 67 6.91 10.23 -12.83
N ALA A 68 6.24 11.30 -13.26
CA ALA A 68 6.37 12.62 -12.62
C ALA A 68 5.74 12.64 -11.22
N SER A 69 4.53 12.10 -11.05
CA SER A 69 3.90 12.02 -9.74
C SER A 69 4.63 11.07 -8.79
N HIS A 70 5.22 10.00 -9.32
CA HIS A 70 6.09 9.11 -8.55
C HIS A 70 7.32 9.85 -8.01
N VAL A 71 8.03 10.60 -8.86
CA VAL A 71 9.17 11.42 -8.44
C VAL A 71 8.77 12.46 -7.39
N ASP A 72 7.60 13.07 -7.52
CA ASP A 72 7.08 14.01 -6.51
C ASP A 72 6.87 13.35 -5.14
N ILE A 73 6.31 12.14 -5.13
CA ILE A 73 6.14 11.34 -3.91
C ILE A 73 7.51 10.99 -3.30
N LEU A 74 8.46 10.56 -4.13
CA LEU A 74 9.81 10.25 -3.66
C LEU A 74 10.49 11.46 -3.04
N CYS A 75 10.41 12.62 -3.70
CA CYS A 75 10.96 13.89 -3.20
C CYS A 75 10.39 14.29 -1.86
N LYS A 76 9.05 14.26 -1.75
CA LYS A 76 8.34 14.78 -0.58
C LYS A 76 8.38 13.82 0.62
N HIS A 77 8.43 12.51 0.36
CA HIS A 77 8.24 11.51 1.42
C HIS A 77 9.39 10.52 1.55
N ALA A 78 9.82 9.87 0.45
CA ALA A 78 10.84 8.82 0.51
C ALA A 78 12.22 9.36 0.89
N VAL A 79 12.69 10.39 0.20
CA VAL A 79 14.02 10.99 0.44
C VAL A 79 14.17 11.51 1.85
N PRO A 80 13.25 12.34 2.39
CA PRO A 80 13.31 12.79 3.78
C PRO A 80 13.31 11.62 4.77
N THR A 81 12.45 10.63 4.55
CA THR A 81 12.37 9.44 5.42
C THR A 81 13.69 8.66 5.40
N MET A 82 14.26 8.43 4.22
CA MET A 82 15.56 7.74 4.09
C MET A 82 16.69 8.49 4.80
N ARG A 83 16.77 9.80 4.64
CA ARG A 83 17.79 10.63 5.30
C ARG A 83 17.64 10.64 6.82
N CYS A 84 16.41 10.74 7.30
CA CYS A 84 16.11 10.68 8.74
C CYS A 84 16.41 9.29 9.33
N THR A 85 15.94 8.23 8.66
CA THR A 85 16.09 6.85 9.15
C THR A 85 17.54 6.35 9.05
N PHE A 86 18.28 6.78 8.03
CA PHE A 86 19.64 6.33 7.75
C PHE A 86 20.62 7.49 7.56
N PRO A 87 20.87 8.31 8.60
CA PRO A 87 21.66 9.56 8.48
C PRO A 87 23.09 9.32 8.00
N LYS A 88 23.63 8.10 8.16
CA LYS A 88 24.96 7.71 7.67
C LYS A 88 24.95 7.20 6.22
N GLY A 89 23.85 7.36 5.47
CA GLY A 89 23.73 6.94 4.05
C GLY A 89 23.78 5.43 3.82
N LYS A 90 23.69 4.60 4.85
CA LYS A 90 23.76 3.12 4.73
C LYS A 90 22.41 2.46 4.39
N GLY A 91 21.36 3.24 4.19
CA GLY A 91 20.05 2.77 3.75
C GLY A 91 20.06 2.36 2.28
N ARG A 92 19.29 1.33 1.95
CA ARG A 92 18.98 0.95 0.57
C ARG A 92 17.49 1.08 0.37
N PHE A 93 17.10 1.79 -0.64
CA PHE A 93 15.71 1.94 -1.04
C PHE A 93 15.30 0.78 -1.93
N GLN A 94 14.15 0.19 -1.68
CA GLN A 94 13.63 -0.89 -2.49
C GLN A 94 12.30 -0.47 -3.10
N GLU A 95 12.20 -0.60 -4.39
CA GLU A 95 10.96 -0.47 -5.16
C GLU A 95 10.91 -1.55 -6.24
N ASP A 96 9.72 -1.88 -6.69
CA ASP A 96 9.53 -2.79 -7.82
C ASP A 96 9.90 -2.14 -9.16
N ASN A 97 9.74 -2.91 -10.23
CA ASN A 97 10.00 -2.46 -11.59
C ASN A 97 8.72 -2.01 -12.31
N ALA A 98 7.73 -1.48 -11.58
CA ALA A 98 6.53 -0.93 -12.19
C ALA A 98 6.89 0.19 -13.20
N ARG A 99 6.06 0.33 -14.22
CA ARG A 99 6.33 1.28 -15.30
C ARG A 99 6.62 2.70 -14.84
N PRO A 100 5.91 3.31 -13.87
CA PRO A 100 6.24 4.64 -13.35
C PRO A 100 7.64 4.73 -12.73
N HIS A 101 8.16 3.63 -12.17
CA HIS A 101 9.46 3.57 -11.48
C HIS A 101 10.65 3.42 -12.43
N THR A 102 10.40 2.99 -13.67
CA THR A 102 11.46 2.68 -14.66
C THR A 102 11.58 3.71 -15.77
N VAL A 103 10.69 4.69 -15.84
CA VAL A 103 10.76 5.76 -16.85
C VAL A 103 11.96 6.67 -16.64
N LYS A 104 12.37 7.36 -17.71
CA LYS A 104 13.57 8.21 -17.75
C LYS A 104 13.63 9.22 -16.58
N VAL A 105 12.53 9.93 -16.30
CA VAL A 105 12.47 10.91 -15.21
C VAL A 105 12.73 10.30 -13.82
N ALA A 106 12.27 9.08 -13.57
CA ALA A 106 12.53 8.39 -12.32
C ALA A 106 14.01 7.94 -12.20
N LYS A 107 14.60 7.47 -13.30
CA LYS A 107 16.04 7.10 -13.33
C LYS A 107 16.92 8.31 -13.06
N GLU A 108 16.70 9.41 -13.78
CA GLU A 108 17.44 10.68 -13.58
C GLU A 108 17.30 11.21 -12.14
N PHE A 109 16.13 11.05 -11.54
CA PHE A 109 15.91 11.41 -10.14
C PHE A 109 16.81 10.60 -9.20
N TRP A 110 16.88 9.28 -9.36
CA TRP A 110 17.73 8.41 -8.53
C TRP A 110 19.21 8.76 -8.66
N GLU A 111 19.69 9.02 -9.87
CA GLU A 111 21.07 9.45 -10.12
C GLU A 111 21.43 10.74 -9.37
N LYS A 112 20.49 11.70 -9.33
CA LYS A 112 20.68 12.99 -8.64
C LYS A 112 20.60 12.93 -7.12
N THR A 113 19.88 11.95 -6.56
CA THR A 113 19.67 11.89 -5.08
C THR A 113 20.88 11.37 -4.32
N GLY A 114 21.75 10.60 -4.96
CA GLY A 114 22.86 9.88 -4.32
C GLY A 114 22.42 8.76 -3.37
N LEU A 115 21.11 8.47 -3.28
CA LEU A 115 20.59 7.37 -2.49
C LEU A 115 20.80 6.03 -3.20
N ARG A 116 21.05 4.99 -2.41
CA ARG A 116 21.26 3.64 -2.95
C ARG A 116 19.94 2.96 -3.19
N LYS A 117 19.62 2.67 -4.45
CA LYS A 117 18.50 1.81 -4.82
C LYS A 117 18.94 0.35 -4.89
N LEU A 118 18.09 -0.56 -4.43
CA LEU A 118 18.31 -2.00 -4.57
C LEU A 118 17.86 -2.43 -5.96
N SER A 119 18.69 -3.26 -6.64
CA SER A 119 18.25 -3.97 -7.84
C SER A 119 17.18 -4.99 -7.44
N TRP A 120 16.02 -4.91 -8.07
CA TRP A 120 14.87 -5.75 -7.73
C TRP A 120 14.50 -6.66 -8.89
N PRO A 121 14.19 -7.95 -8.65
CA PRO A 121 13.73 -8.85 -9.69
C PRO A 121 12.40 -8.37 -10.28
N ALA A 122 12.17 -8.66 -11.55
CA ALA A 122 10.88 -8.40 -12.17
C ALA A 122 9.80 -9.33 -11.59
N GLN A 123 8.57 -8.82 -11.45
CA GLN A 123 7.39 -9.60 -11.06
C GLN A 123 7.57 -10.45 -9.78
N SER A 124 8.19 -9.86 -8.75
CA SER A 124 8.46 -10.55 -7.48
C SER A 124 7.79 -9.85 -6.29
N PRO A 125 6.44 -9.79 -6.25
CA PRO A 125 5.71 -9.22 -5.12
C PRO A 125 5.87 -10.05 -3.85
N ASP A 126 6.09 -11.36 -3.98
CA ASP A 126 6.36 -12.31 -2.90
C ASP A 126 7.61 -11.97 -2.09
N LEU A 127 8.59 -11.31 -2.71
CA LEU A 127 9.77 -10.81 -2.03
C LEU A 127 9.56 -9.45 -1.35
N ASN A 128 8.45 -8.76 -1.64
CA ASN A 128 8.18 -7.45 -1.08
C ASN A 128 7.49 -7.57 0.29
N PRO A 129 8.21 -7.34 1.41
CA PRO A 129 7.62 -7.50 2.73
C PRO A 129 6.49 -6.49 3.02
N LEU A 130 6.38 -5.43 2.22
CA LEU A 130 5.30 -4.45 2.33
C LEU A 130 3.93 -5.02 1.96
N GLU A 131 3.88 -6.06 1.12
CA GLU A 131 2.64 -6.74 0.77
C GLU A 131 1.96 -7.37 2.00
N ASN A 132 2.75 -7.91 2.95
CA ASN A 132 2.23 -8.42 4.21
C ASN A 132 1.60 -7.30 5.05
N LEU A 133 2.23 -6.12 5.09
CA LEU A 133 1.69 -4.97 5.80
C LEU A 133 0.41 -4.46 5.13
N TRP A 134 0.38 -4.41 3.81
CA TRP A 134 -0.83 -4.07 3.06
C TRP A 134 -1.99 -5.02 3.34
N ALA A 135 -1.71 -6.33 3.40
CA ALA A 135 -2.71 -7.33 3.74
C ALA A 135 -3.29 -7.09 5.15
N GLU A 136 -2.44 -6.75 6.12
CA GLU A 136 -2.86 -6.44 7.48
C GLU A 136 -3.70 -5.17 7.55
N VAL A 137 -3.28 -4.08 6.88
CA VAL A 137 -4.08 -2.84 6.80
C VAL A 137 -5.43 -3.12 6.14
N LYS A 138 -5.46 -3.86 5.03
CA LYS A 138 -6.70 -4.25 4.34
C LYS A 138 -7.60 -5.06 5.27
N ARG A 139 -7.05 -5.99 6.04
CA ARG A 139 -7.78 -6.78 7.04
C ARG A 139 -8.37 -5.89 8.12
N SER A 140 -7.57 -4.98 8.69
CA SER A 140 -8.00 -4.04 9.74
C SER A 140 -9.13 -3.13 9.26
N VAL A 141 -9.03 -2.57 8.05
CA VAL A 141 -10.07 -1.71 7.47
C VAL A 141 -11.34 -2.50 7.20
N ARG A 142 -11.24 -3.72 6.66
CA ARG A 142 -12.36 -4.59 6.31
C ARG A 142 -13.13 -5.13 7.53
N ASN A 143 -12.43 -5.40 8.62
CA ASN A 143 -13.02 -5.98 9.84
C ASN A 143 -13.74 -4.94 10.71
N ARG A 144 -13.81 -3.68 10.29
CA ARG A 144 -14.57 -2.66 11.03
C ARG A 144 -16.06 -2.95 10.98
N LYS A 145 -16.72 -2.73 12.11
CA LYS A 145 -18.19 -2.90 12.22
C LYS A 145 -18.96 -2.02 11.24
N LYS A 146 -18.46 -0.80 11.00
CA LYS A 146 -19.04 0.15 10.05
C LYS A 146 -18.05 0.40 8.91
N GLN A 147 -18.52 0.19 7.69
CA GLN A 147 -17.74 0.51 6.48
C GLN A 147 -17.69 2.03 6.28
N PRO A 148 -16.63 2.55 5.64
CA PRO A 148 -16.49 3.99 5.40
C PRO A 148 -17.60 4.50 4.48
N SER A 149 -18.22 5.62 4.85
CA SER A 149 -19.31 6.27 4.10
C SER A 149 -18.77 7.18 2.97
N SER A 150 -17.49 7.50 3.00
CA SER A 150 -16.82 8.36 2.01
C SER A 150 -15.34 7.98 1.83
N LEU A 151 -14.72 8.45 0.73
CA LEU A 151 -13.27 8.29 0.53
C LEU A 151 -12.46 8.98 1.63
N ALA A 152 -12.90 10.13 2.13
CA ALA A 152 -12.23 10.80 3.25
C ALA A 152 -12.26 9.97 4.54
N GLU A 153 -13.34 9.23 4.77
CA GLU A 153 -13.41 8.31 5.91
C GLU A 153 -12.54 7.07 5.68
N LEU A 154 -12.49 6.55 4.45
CA LEU A 154 -11.57 5.49 4.06
C LEU A 154 -10.12 5.91 4.31
N ASP A 155 -9.72 7.11 3.88
CA ASP A 155 -8.39 7.65 4.07
C ASP A 155 -8.00 7.67 5.56
N ARG A 156 -8.89 8.16 6.43
CA ARG A 156 -8.69 8.16 7.88
C ARG A 156 -8.54 6.75 8.47
N HIS A 157 -9.35 5.80 7.97
CA HIS A 157 -9.28 4.42 8.42
C HIS A 157 -7.98 3.74 8.04
N VAL A 158 -7.54 3.93 6.80
CA VAL A 158 -6.27 3.37 6.30
C VAL A 158 -5.08 3.97 7.06
N VAL A 159 -5.03 5.29 7.22
CA VAL A 159 -3.96 5.96 7.98
C VAL A 159 -3.91 5.50 9.42
N LYS A 160 -5.08 5.33 10.08
CA LYS A 160 -5.15 4.82 11.45
C LYS A 160 -4.66 3.38 11.55
N ALA A 161 -5.09 2.51 10.62
CA ALA A 161 -4.65 1.12 10.59
C ALA A 161 -3.14 1.00 10.37
N TRP A 162 -2.58 1.81 9.45
CA TRP A 162 -1.14 1.87 9.20
C TRP A 162 -0.34 2.25 10.44
N LYS A 163 -0.74 3.30 11.14
CA LYS A 163 -0.08 3.72 12.38
C LYS A 163 -0.12 2.66 13.48
N ASN A 164 -1.15 1.85 13.51
CA ASN A 164 -1.30 0.80 14.52
C ASN A 164 -0.42 -0.43 14.27
N ILE A 165 0.15 -0.60 13.07
CA ILE A 165 1.09 -1.70 12.77
C ILE A 165 2.34 -1.65 13.65
N LEU A 166 2.75 -0.48 14.13
CA LEU A 166 3.90 -0.30 15.03
C LEU A 166 3.85 -1.16 16.31
N TYR A 167 2.69 -1.67 16.67
CA TYR A 167 2.48 -2.45 17.88
C TYR A 167 2.38 -3.96 17.64
N LEU A 168 2.58 -4.42 16.40
CA LEU A 168 2.64 -5.85 16.10
C LEU A 168 4.10 -6.30 16.15
N PRO A 169 4.44 -7.37 16.88
CA PRO A 169 5.76 -7.99 16.81
C PRO A 169 5.96 -8.51 15.38
N LEU A 170 7.01 -8.02 14.72
CA LEU A 170 7.47 -8.48 13.41
C LEU A 170 8.26 -9.77 13.57
#